data_94480ba2516b7baebc88f02bf9141b27
#
_entry.id   94480ba2516b7baebc88f02bf9141b27
#
_cell.length_a   1.000
_cell.length_b   1.000
_cell.length_c   1.000
_cell.angle_alpha   90.00
_cell.angle_beta   90.00
_cell.angle_gamma   90.00
#
_symmetry.space_group_name_H-M   'P 1'
#
loop_
_entity.id
_entity.type
_entity.pdbx_description
1 polymer ?
#
loop_
_entity_poly.entity_id
_entity_poly.type
_entity_poly.pdbx_seq_one_letter_code
_entity_poly.pdbx_strand_id
1 'polypeptide(L)'
;MLAVTKPQGRYVTPDVLVHRNVHIIGCKQGAIEVVHVVFLASSYTNTQPMNSEFTCIRTYVPQPGVGAIQLNRPAVLNALSLQTMIELVEAFETYDADEAIRCIVIHGSEKAFAAGADITEMSDATLTTMLARDQFARWERIRQVKTPIIAAVSGFALGGGCELAMHADMIVASDTAQFGQPEINIGVMPGAGGTQRLTRAVGKALAMEIVLTGRMISATQAQAAGLVNRVVPVAFYLQEAFALAGDVAGKAPIAARLAKEAVLKAHSTTLEGGLEFERKNFYMLFATEDQKEGMAAFVEKRKPEWKGK
;
A
#
# COMPACT_ATOMS: atom_id res chain seq x y z
N MET A 1 -25.37 39.64 6.81
CA MET A 1 -26.83 39.52 6.98
C MET A 1 -27.42 39.02 5.68
N LEU A 2 -27.64 37.76 5.54
CA LEU A 2 -28.37 37.16 4.43
C LEU A 2 -29.19 35.98 5.00
N ALA A 3 -30.49 36.14 4.92
CA ALA A 3 -31.47 35.18 5.44
C ALA A 3 -31.57 33.96 4.52
N VAL A 4 -31.56 32.77 5.15
CA VAL A 4 -31.86 31.51 4.47
C VAL A 4 -33.21 31.02 4.95
N THR A 5 -34.18 30.97 4.03
CA THR A 5 -35.50 30.36 4.22
C THR A 5 -35.37 28.83 4.22
N LYS A 6 -35.99 28.17 5.20
CA LYS A 6 -36.18 26.71 5.30
C LYS A 6 -37.25 26.23 4.31
N PRO A 7 -37.09 25.02 3.74
CA PRO A 7 -38.20 24.13 3.42
C PRO A 7 -38.31 22.98 4.43
N GLN A 8 -39.54 22.57 4.68
CA GLN A 8 -39.95 21.54 5.62
C GLN A 8 -39.65 20.12 5.10
N GLY A 9 -39.27 19.23 6.02
CA GLY A 9 -39.64 17.83 6.06
C GLY A 9 -38.68 16.80 5.50
N ARG A 10 -37.86 16.21 6.39
CA ARG A 10 -37.72 14.78 6.74
C ARG A 10 -36.48 14.62 7.65
N TYR A 11 -36.68 13.88 8.71
CA TYR A 11 -35.61 13.58 9.67
C TYR A 11 -34.53 12.78 9.00
N VAL A 12 -33.30 13.37 8.94
CA VAL A 12 -32.05 12.72 8.61
C VAL A 12 -31.18 12.91 9.84
N THR A 13 -30.65 11.81 10.39
CA THR A 13 -29.71 11.79 11.52
C THR A 13 -28.50 12.68 11.22
N PRO A 14 -27.99 13.44 12.20
CA PRO A 14 -26.90 14.35 11.94
C PRO A 14 -25.57 13.59 11.81
N ASP A 15 -24.94 13.69 10.64
CA ASP A 15 -23.52 13.39 10.47
C ASP A 15 -22.72 14.34 11.34
N VAL A 16 -21.90 13.76 12.23
CA VAL A 16 -20.99 14.53 13.10
C VAL A 16 -19.86 15.07 12.24
N LEU A 17 -19.97 16.33 11.86
CA LEU A 17 -18.87 17.09 11.26
C LEU A 17 -17.81 17.40 12.34
N VAL A 18 -16.71 16.67 12.32
CA VAL A 18 -15.54 17.01 13.17
C VAL A 18 -14.72 18.08 12.44
N HIS A 19 -14.85 19.33 12.84
CA HIS A 19 -13.97 20.40 12.41
C HIS A 19 -12.68 20.37 13.22
N ARG A 20 -11.54 20.18 12.56
CA ARG A 20 -10.21 20.45 13.17
C ARG A 20 -9.59 21.66 12.50
N ASN A 21 -9.37 22.71 13.28
CA ASN A 21 -8.64 23.90 12.86
C ASN A 21 -7.14 23.65 13.05
N VAL A 22 -6.37 23.75 11.97
CA VAL A 22 -4.90 23.76 12.03
C VAL A 22 -4.45 25.21 11.82
N HIS A 23 -3.71 25.75 12.79
CA HIS A 23 -3.13 27.09 12.70
C HIS A 23 -1.70 26.96 12.15
N ILE A 24 -1.45 27.52 10.98
CA ILE A 24 -0.09 27.68 10.44
C ILE A 24 0.33 29.12 10.68
N ILE A 25 1.39 29.31 11.46
CA ILE A 25 1.98 30.63 11.72
C ILE A 25 3.09 30.85 10.71
N GLY A 26 2.87 31.78 9.79
CA GLY A 26 3.89 32.23 8.85
C GLY A 26 4.37 33.65 9.21
N CYS A 27 5.67 33.92 9.07
CA CYS A 27 6.22 35.24 9.24
C CYS A 27 6.64 35.79 7.86
N LYS A 28 5.99 36.85 7.41
CA LYS A 28 6.39 37.58 6.19
C LYS A 28 6.53 39.07 6.54
N GLN A 29 7.73 39.59 6.37
CA GLN A 29 8.06 41.04 6.57
C GLN A 29 7.71 41.58 7.97
N GLY A 30 7.92 40.81 9.06
CA GLY A 30 7.75 41.30 10.42
C GLY A 30 6.30 41.35 10.93
N ALA A 31 5.32 40.88 10.18
CA ALA A 31 3.93 40.72 10.62
C ALA A 31 3.58 39.22 10.73
N ILE A 32 2.89 38.85 11.81
CA ILE A 32 2.37 37.50 12.02
C ILE A 32 1.04 37.42 11.28
N GLU A 33 1.01 36.60 10.21
CA GLU A 33 -0.21 36.31 9.47
C GLU A 33 -0.72 34.92 9.86
N VAL A 34 -1.94 34.85 10.39
CA VAL A 34 -2.59 33.60 10.72
C VAL A 34 -3.45 33.19 9.53
N VAL A 35 -3.00 32.18 8.78
CA VAL A 35 -3.77 31.63 7.68
C VAL A 35 -4.65 30.50 8.23
N HIS A 36 -5.97 30.68 8.14
CA HIS A 36 -6.93 29.63 8.44
C HIS A 36 -7.05 28.71 7.23
N VAL A 37 -6.45 27.53 7.28
CA VAL A 37 -6.66 26.48 6.28
C VAL A 37 -7.74 25.55 6.80
N VAL A 38 -8.91 25.59 6.19
CA VAL A 38 -10.01 24.65 6.48
C VAL A 38 -9.81 23.42 5.58
N PHE A 39 -9.34 22.34 6.15
CA PHE A 39 -9.40 21.04 5.47
C PHE A 39 -10.82 20.51 5.57
N LEU A 40 -11.53 20.47 4.45
CA LEU A 40 -12.75 19.68 4.34
C LEU A 40 -12.33 18.21 4.33
N ALA A 41 -12.59 17.49 5.42
CA ALA A 41 -12.52 16.05 5.42
C ALA A 41 -13.59 15.55 4.45
N SER A 42 -13.15 15.14 3.26
CA SER A 42 -14.02 14.40 2.35
C SER A 42 -14.42 13.10 3.04
N SER A 43 -15.68 12.95 3.38
CA SER A 43 -16.22 11.67 3.82
C SER A 43 -16.11 10.72 2.63
N TYR A 44 -15.13 9.80 2.67
CA TYR A 44 -15.09 8.68 1.74
C TYR A 44 -16.38 7.89 1.95
N THR A 45 -17.34 8.09 1.06
CA THR A 45 -18.54 7.26 1.02
C THR A 45 -18.11 5.84 0.70
N ASN A 46 -18.36 4.95 1.64
CA ASN A 46 -18.13 3.52 1.56
C ASN A 46 -18.88 2.98 0.32
N THR A 47 -18.19 2.92 -0.82
CA THR A 47 -18.71 2.24 -2.00
C THR A 47 -18.74 0.75 -1.71
N GLN A 48 -19.83 0.09 -2.08
CA GLN A 48 -20.17 -1.29 -1.72
C GLN A 48 -18.99 -2.27 -1.86
N PRO A 49 -18.81 -3.23 -0.91
CA PRO A 49 -17.78 -4.26 -1.03
C PRO A 49 -18.03 -5.08 -2.31
N MET A 50 -16.97 -5.30 -3.10
CA MET A 50 -17.05 -6.05 -4.36
C MET A 50 -17.30 -7.55 -4.15
N ASN A 51 -16.98 -8.09 -2.96
CA ASN A 51 -17.26 -9.48 -2.62
C ASN A 51 -17.74 -9.59 -1.17
N SER A 52 -18.97 -10.08 -0.97
CA SER A 52 -19.58 -10.30 0.35
C SER A 52 -19.11 -11.59 1.05
N GLU A 53 -18.27 -12.40 0.40
CA GLU A 53 -17.86 -13.72 0.89
C GLU A 53 -16.54 -13.71 1.69
N PHE A 54 -15.70 -12.66 1.61
CA PHE A 54 -14.47 -12.58 2.37
C PHE A 54 -14.72 -12.42 3.88
N THR A 55 -14.04 -13.21 4.69
CA THR A 55 -14.16 -13.22 6.15
C THR A 55 -12.99 -12.52 6.85
N CYS A 56 -11.79 -12.59 6.26
CA CYS A 56 -10.54 -12.09 6.82
C CYS A 56 -10.11 -10.74 6.25
N ILE A 57 -10.67 -10.35 5.12
CA ILE A 57 -10.40 -9.07 4.45
C ILE A 57 -11.70 -8.38 4.02
N ARG A 58 -11.57 -7.13 3.57
CA ARG A 58 -12.61 -6.38 2.85
C ARG A 58 -12.01 -5.78 1.60
N THR A 59 -12.79 -5.75 0.52
CA THR A 59 -12.39 -5.11 -0.74
C THR A 59 -13.36 -3.99 -1.08
N TYR A 60 -12.85 -2.87 -1.58
CA TYR A 60 -13.66 -1.72 -2.01
C TYR A 60 -12.89 -0.82 -2.96
N VAL A 61 -13.59 0.09 -3.63
CA VAL A 61 -13.00 1.08 -4.55
C VAL A 61 -13.18 2.47 -3.93
N PRO A 62 -12.16 3.04 -3.27
CA PRO A 62 -12.26 4.34 -2.60
C PRO A 62 -12.37 5.52 -3.57
N GLN A 63 -11.81 5.35 -4.77
CA GLN A 63 -11.83 6.35 -5.84
C GLN A 63 -11.58 5.68 -7.20
N PRO A 64 -11.93 6.30 -8.32
CA PRO A 64 -11.72 5.73 -9.65
C PRO A 64 -10.25 5.30 -9.87
N GLY A 65 -10.06 4.09 -10.37
CA GLY A 65 -8.74 3.53 -10.66
C GLY A 65 -8.00 2.93 -9.45
N VAL A 66 -8.53 3.01 -8.23
CA VAL A 66 -7.86 2.51 -7.03
C VAL A 66 -8.69 1.43 -6.35
N GLY A 67 -8.17 0.21 -6.31
CA GLY A 67 -8.71 -0.88 -5.48
C GLY A 67 -8.12 -0.85 -4.07
N ALA A 68 -8.91 -1.11 -3.06
CA ALA A 68 -8.45 -1.19 -1.66
C ALA A 68 -8.73 -2.58 -1.08
N ILE A 69 -7.72 -3.13 -0.38
CA ILE A 69 -7.80 -4.39 0.37
C ILE A 69 -7.54 -4.06 1.82
N GLN A 70 -8.54 -4.24 2.68
CA GLN A 70 -8.43 -4.04 4.12
C GLN A 70 -8.30 -5.38 4.83
N LEU A 71 -7.23 -5.59 5.59
CA LEU A 71 -7.12 -6.69 6.55
C LEU A 71 -8.15 -6.50 7.67
N ASN A 72 -8.95 -7.52 7.97
CA ASN A 72 -10.11 -7.41 8.84
C ASN A 72 -10.19 -8.53 9.90
N ARG A 73 -9.07 -8.76 10.59
CA ARG A 73 -8.99 -9.63 11.79
C ARG A 73 -8.51 -8.84 13.02
N PRO A 74 -9.22 -7.76 13.43
CA PRO A 74 -8.72 -6.82 14.45
C PRO A 74 -8.53 -7.46 15.82
N ALA A 75 -9.29 -8.51 16.17
CA ALA A 75 -9.18 -9.22 17.45
C ALA A 75 -7.80 -9.90 17.66
N VAL A 76 -7.12 -10.23 16.57
CA VAL A 76 -5.78 -10.84 16.56
C VAL A 76 -4.74 -9.96 15.86
N LEU A 77 -4.95 -8.63 15.87
CA LEU A 77 -4.05 -7.64 15.26
C LEU A 77 -3.72 -7.96 13.79
N ASN A 78 -4.72 -8.44 13.04
CA ASN A 78 -4.60 -8.84 11.64
C ASN A 78 -3.54 -9.93 11.38
N ALA A 79 -3.33 -10.86 12.33
CA ALA A 79 -2.46 -12.01 12.10
C ALA A 79 -2.86 -12.76 10.83
N LEU A 80 -1.87 -13.12 10.01
CA LEU A 80 -2.04 -13.73 8.71
C LEU A 80 -2.25 -15.23 8.84
N SER A 81 -3.51 -15.69 8.79
CA SER A 81 -3.87 -17.09 8.69
C SER A 81 -3.79 -17.59 7.24
N LEU A 82 -3.84 -18.90 7.04
CA LEU A 82 -3.94 -19.49 5.70
C LEU A 82 -5.16 -18.94 4.93
N GLN A 83 -6.31 -18.79 5.63
CA GLN A 83 -7.51 -18.21 5.03
C GLN A 83 -7.29 -16.77 4.60
N THR A 84 -6.64 -15.95 5.44
CA THR A 84 -6.27 -14.58 5.08
C THR A 84 -5.43 -14.55 3.80
N MET A 85 -4.44 -15.46 3.68
CA MET A 85 -3.58 -15.52 2.50
C MET A 85 -4.31 -16.00 1.24
N ILE A 86 -5.31 -16.89 1.37
CA ILE A 86 -6.17 -17.31 0.26
C ILE A 86 -6.98 -16.12 -0.25
N GLU A 87 -7.66 -15.42 0.66
CA GLU A 87 -8.49 -14.27 0.32
C GLU A 87 -7.68 -13.10 -0.26
N LEU A 88 -6.46 -12.86 0.28
CA LEU A 88 -5.55 -11.85 -0.26
C LEU A 88 -5.14 -12.14 -1.71
N VAL A 89 -4.75 -13.39 -2.00
CA VAL A 89 -4.38 -13.78 -3.37
C VAL A 89 -5.55 -13.56 -4.33
N GLU A 90 -6.74 -14.03 -3.96
CA GLU A 90 -7.95 -13.86 -4.77
C GLU A 90 -8.26 -12.38 -5.02
N ALA A 91 -8.19 -11.53 -3.98
CA ALA A 91 -8.45 -10.10 -4.10
C ALA A 91 -7.41 -9.40 -4.99
N PHE A 92 -6.13 -9.72 -4.81
CA PHE A 92 -5.06 -9.14 -5.64
C PHE A 92 -5.19 -9.54 -7.10
N GLU A 93 -5.46 -10.82 -7.39
CA GLU A 93 -5.64 -11.31 -8.77
C GLU A 93 -6.90 -10.74 -9.42
N THR A 94 -7.99 -10.60 -8.65
CA THR A 94 -9.22 -9.97 -9.14
C THR A 94 -8.95 -8.51 -9.55
N TYR A 95 -8.26 -7.75 -8.72
CA TYR A 95 -7.90 -6.37 -9.05
C TYR A 95 -6.86 -6.26 -10.17
N ASP A 96 -5.92 -7.21 -10.28
CA ASP A 96 -4.92 -7.20 -11.35
C ASP A 96 -5.54 -7.52 -12.73
N ALA A 97 -6.63 -8.29 -12.74
CA ALA A 97 -7.39 -8.62 -13.95
C ALA A 97 -8.42 -7.54 -14.34
N ASP A 98 -8.79 -6.64 -13.45
CA ASP A 98 -9.75 -5.57 -13.71
C ASP A 98 -9.05 -4.35 -14.33
N GLU A 99 -9.35 -4.05 -15.60
CA GLU A 99 -8.79 -2.89 -16.33
C GLU A 99 -9.18 -1.54 -15.69
N ALA A 100 -10.27 -1.49 -14.91
CA ALA A 100 -10.69 -0.30 -14.18
C ALA A 100 -9.78 -0.02 -12.97
N ILE A 101 -9.04 -1.02 -12.46
CA ILE A 101 -8.12 -0.87 -11.32
C ILE A 101 -6.68 -0.69 -11.84
N ARG A 102 -6.09 0.44 -11.52
CA ARG A 102 -4.76 0.87 -11.99
C ARG A 102 -3.73 0.98 -10.86
N CYS A 103 -4.19 0.96 -9.61
CA CYS A 103 -3.35 0.87 -8.41
C CYS A 103 -4.12 0.18 -7.29
N ILE A 104 -3.44 -0.62 -6.47
CA ILE A 104 -4.02 -1.33 -5.34
C ILE A 104 -3.44 -0.77 -4.05
N VAL A 105 -4.28 -0.48 -3.05
CA VAL A 105 -3.84 -0.13 -1.70
C VAL A 105 -4.21 -1.25 -0.75
N ILE A 106 -3.22 -1.80 -0.05
CA ILE A 106 -3.45 -2.73 1.07
C ILE A 106 -3.24 -2.02 2.39
N HIS A 107 -4.16 -2.19 3.33
CA HIS A 107 -4.07 -1.58 4.65
C HIS A 107 -4.66 -2.46 5.75
N GLY A 108 -4.33 -2.15 7.00
CA GLY A 108 -4.92 -2.78 8.18
C GLY A 108 -5.79 -1.79 8.95
N SER A 109 -5.58 -1.72 10.27
CA SER A 109 -6.16 -0.75 11.18
C SER A 109 -5.10 0.24 11.69
N GLU A 110 -5.52 1.27 12.42
CA GLU A 110 -4.56 2.18 13.08
C GLU A 110 -3.65 1.46 14.09
N LYS A 111 -4.12 0.38 14.73
CA LYS A 111 -3.37 -0.38 15.74
C LYS A 111 -2.39 -1.37 15.13
N ALA A 112 -2.75 -1.97 14.00
CA ALA A 112 -1.92 -2.95 13.32
C ALA A 112 -2.25 -3.02 11.83
N PHE A 113 -1.22 -2.97 11.00
CA PHE A 113 -1.28 -3.45 9.64
C PHE A 113 -1.46 -4.98 9.68
N ALA A 114 -0.43 -5.70 10.17
CA ALA A 114 -0.50 -7.13 10.50
C ALA A 114 0.62 -7.49 11.48
N ALA A 115 0.29 -8.18 12.57
CA ALA A 115 1.25 -8.51 13.64
C ALA A 115 2.08 -9.80 13.36
N GLY A 116 1.98 -10.38 12.18
CA GLY A 116 2.74 -11.57 11.77
C GLY A 116 1.86 -12.70 11.29
N ALA A 117 2.44 -13.88 11.13
CA ALA A 117 1.69 -15.10 10.83
C ALA A 117 0.84 -15.54 12.03
N ASP A 118 -0.25 -16.25 11.77
CA ASP A 118 -1.05 -16.88 12.83
C ASP A 118 -0.31 -18.13 13.34
N ILE A 119 0.41 -17.96 14.44
CA ILE A 119 1.29 -18.99 15.01
C ILE A 119 0.51 -20.24 15.44
N THR A 120 -0.77 -20.10 15.79
CA THR A 120 -1.60 -21.25 16.18
C THR A 120 -1.76 -22.26 15.05
N GLU A 121 -1.66 -21.85 13.80
CA GLU A 121 -1.72 -22.75 12.63
C GLU A 121 -0.40 -23.50 12.36
N MET A 122 0.69 -23.13 13.04
CA MET A 122 2.04 -23.67 12.78
C MET A 122 2.68 -24.31 14.01
N SER A 123 2.17 -24.09 15.22
CA SER A 123 2.81 -24.51 16.47
C SER A 123 3.17 -26.01 16.51
N ASP A 124 2.29 -26.85 15.95
CA ASP A 124 2.44 -28.30 15.95
C ASP A 124 2.88 -28.85 14.58
N ALA A 125 3.24 -27.97 13.63
CA ALA A 125 3.58 -28.39 12.29
C ALA A 125 4.95 -29.08 12.24
N THR A 126 5.00 -30.22 11.54
CA THR A 126 6.25 -30.92 11.22
C THR A 126 6.85 -30.41 9.91
N LEU A 127 8.12 -30.73 9.64
CA LEU A 127 8.75 -30.47 8.35
C LEU A 127 7.89 -30.98 7.17
N THR A 128 7.40 -32.22 7.28
CA THR A 128 6.57 -32.84 6.24
C THR A 128 5.26 -32.08 6.04
N THR A 129 4.63 -31.63 7.13
CA THR A 129 3.40 -30.82 7.06
C THR A 129 3.66 -29.49 6.36
N MET A 130 4.76 -28.80 6.71
CA MET A 130 5.12 -27.51 6.11
C MET A 130 5.42 -27.64 4.61
N LEU A 131 6.19 -28.67 4.22
CA LEU A 131 6.50 -28.94 2.81
C LEU A 131 5.25 -29.30 1.99
N ALA A 132 4.36 -30.14 2.53
CA ALA A 132 3.12 -30.51 1.84
C ALA A 132 2.13 -29.36 1.71
N ARG A 133 2.09 -28.46 2.69
CA ARG A 133 1.21 -27.28 2.71
C ARG A 133 1.66 -26.20 1.71
N ASP A 134 2.97 -26.08 1.50
CA ASP A 134 3.62 -25.06 0.65
C ASP A 134 2.94 -23.66 0.76
N GLN A 135 2.77 -23.21 2.01
CA GLN A 135 2.03 -21.96 2.27
C GLN A 135 2.66 -20.74 1.59
N PHE A 136 3.98 -20.80 1.30
CA PHE A 136 4.70 -19.70 0.65
C PHE A 136 4.43 -19.58 -0.86
N ALA A 137 3.88 -20.59 -1.52
CA ALA A 137 3.44 -20.48 -2.92
C ALA A 137 2.41 -19.35 -3.15
N ARG A 138 1.60 -19.03 -2.11
CA ARG A 138 0.65 -17.91 -2.17
C ARG A 138 1.34 -16.56 -2.21
N TRP A 139 2.45 -16.40 -1.51
CA TRP A 139 3.26 -15.18 -1.54
C TRP A 139 3.85 -14.94 -2.93
N GLU A 140 4.24 -16.00 -3.62
CA GLU A 140 4.74 -15.92 -4.99
C GLU A 140 3.66 -15.41 -5.96
N ARG A 141 2.39 -15.78 -5.77
CA ARG A 141 1.27 -15.28 -6.57
C ARG A 141 1.06 -13.78 -6.38
N ILE A 142 1.16 -13.27 -5.14
CA ILE A 142 1.10 -11.82 -4.87
C ILE A 142 2.28 -11.10 -5.58
N ARG A 143 3.47 -11.70 -5.59
CA ARG A 143 4.63 -11.14 -6.29
C ARG A 143 4.42 -10.99 -7.81
N GLN A 144 3.54 -11.78 -8.40
CA GLN A 144 3.26 -11.76 -9.84
C GLN A 144 2.25 -10.68 -10.25
N VAL A 145 1.61 -10.01 -9.32
CA VAL A 145 0.66 -8.92 -9.57
C VAL A 145 1.37 -7.77 -10.29
N LYS A 146 0.86 -7.40 -11.47
CA LYS A 146 1.45 -6.37 -12.35
C LYS A 146 0.98 -4.96 -11.98
N THR A 147 -0.23 -4.84 -11.50
CA THR A 147 -0.79 -3.57 -11.03
C THR A 147 0.01 -3.06 -9.85
N PRO A 148 0.44 -1.77 -9.83
CA PRO A 148 1.16 -1.20 -8.71
C PRO A 148 0.42 -1.34 -7.38
N ILE A 149 1.17 -1.67 -6.31
CA ILE A 149 0.64 -1.92 -4.97
C ILE A 149 1.27 -0.91 -3.99
N ILE A 150 0.45 -0.29 -3.15
CA ILE A 150 0.88 0.56 -2.05
C ILE A 150 0.41 -0.07 -0.73
N ALA A 151 1.32 -0.24 0.22
CA ALA A 151 0.96 -0.59 1.58
C ALA A 151 0.75 0.67 2.42
N ALA A 152 -0.43 0.83 3.00
CA ALA A 152 -0.70 1.86 4.00
C ALA A 152 -0.57 1.23 5.39
N VAL A 153 0.52 1.53 6.07
CA VAL A 153 0.94 0.86 7.31
C VAL A 153 0.72 1.77 8.51
N SER A 154 -0.03 1.29 9.50
CA SER A 154 -0.15 1.92 10.81
C SER A 154 -0.04 0.88 11.91
N GLY A 155 0.50 1.27 13.08
CA GLY A 155 0.77 0.36 14.17
C GLY A 155 1.74 -0.76 13.77
N PHE A 156 1.45 -2.00 14.15
CA PHE A 156 2.39 -3.11 13.97
C PHE A 156 2.37 -3.68 12.56
N ALA A 157 3.55 -3.76 11.94
CA ALA A 157 3.87 -4.53 10.74
C ALA A 157 5.05 -5.45 11.07
N LEU A 158 4.78 -6.64 11.60
CA LEU A 158 5.80 -7.52 12.18
C LEU A 158 5.83 -8.88 11.47
N GLY A 159 7.00 -9.48 11.36
CA GLY A 159 7.19 -10.79 10.73
C GLY A 159 6.51 -10.86 9.37
N GLY A 160 5.64 -11.84 9.17
CA GLY A 160 4.82 -11.98 7.96
C GLY A 160 4.06 -10.69 7.58
N GLY A 161 3.64 -9.88 8.56
CA GLY A 161 3.03 -8.56 8.30
C GLY A 161 4.00 -7.56 7.69
N CYS A 162 5.25 -7.53 8.16
CA CYS A 162 6.31 -6.73 7.55
C CYS A 162 6.68 -7.26 6.16
N GLU A 163 6.72 -8.58 6.00
CA GLU A 163 6.93 -9.24 4.71
C GLU A 163 5.83 -8.88 3.71
N LEU A 164 4.56 -8.87 4.14
CA LEU A 164 3.43 -8.45 3.30
C LEU A 164 3.54 -6.96 2.90
N ALA A 165 3.90 -6.09 3.84
CA ALA A 165 4.14 -4.67 3.52
C ALA A 165 5.26 -4.51 2.48
N MET A 166 6.33 -5.32 2.55
CA MET A 166 7.43 -5.33 1.59
C MET A 166 7.12 -6.00 0.23
N HIS A 167 5.96 -6.65 0.08
CA HIS A 167 5.47 -7.08 -1.24
C HIS A 167 4.86 -5.92 -2.01
N ALA A 168 4.42 -4.85 -1.34
CA ALA A 168 4.02 -3.63 -2.01
C ALA A 168 5.22 -2.93 -2.67
N ASP A 169 4.94 -2.17 -3.72
CA ASP A 169 5.94 -1.39 -4.45
C ASP A 169 6.33 -0.12 -3.70
N MET A 170 5.42 0.40 -2.88
CA MET A 170 5.61 1.58 -2.05
C MET A 170 4.93 1.41 -0.68
N ILE A 171 5.48 2.06 0.34
CA ILE A 171 4.93 2.06 1.70
C ILE A 171 4.68 3.49 2.15
N VAL A 172 3.43 3.78 2.53
CA VAL A 172 3.05 4.99 3.27
C VAL A 172 2.78 4.57 4.71
N ALA A 173 3.51 5.12 5.65
CA ALA A 173 3.40 4.75 7.06
C ALA A 173 2.81 5.88 7.91
N SER A 174 2.07 5.52 8.95
CA SER A 174 1.79 6.46 10.03
C SER A 174 3.05 6.67 10.88
N ASP A 175 3.10 7.79 11.61
CA ASP A 175 4.14 8.09 12.59
C ASP A 175 4.19 7.10 13.77
N THR A 176 3.10 6.34 13.97
CA THR A 176 2.99 5.29 14.99
C THR A 176 3.40 3.90 14.48
N ALA A 177 3.71 3.75 13.19
CA ALA A 177 4.03 2.45 12.63
C ALA A 177 5.36 1.89 13.15
N GLN A 178 5.36 0.56 13.37
CA GLN A 178 6.51 -0.20 13.84
C GLN A 178 6.74 -1.37 12.88
N PHE A 179 7.97 -1.52 12.42
CA PHE A 179 8.40 -2.58 11.51
C PHE A 179 9.40 -3.51 12.20
N GLY A 180 9.35 -4.80 11.92
CA GLY A 180 10.31 -5.74 12.49
C GLY A 180 10.14 -7.16 11.98
N GLN A 181 11.16 -7.99 12.26
CA GLN A 181 11.18 -9.42 11.94
C GLN A 181 11.49 -10.20 13.22
N PRO A 182 10.49 -10.38 14.13
CA PRO A 182 10.71 -10.95 15.45
C PRO A 182 10.71 -12.48 15.50
N GLU A 183 10.73 -13.18 14.36
CA GLU A 183 10.63 -14.63 14.24
C GLU A 183 11.69 -15.37 15.05
N ILE A 184 12.85 -14.77 15.26
CA ILE A 184 13.94 -15.35 16.06
C ILE A 184 13.50 -15.61 17.50
N ASN A 185 12.58 -14.82 18.04
CA ASN A 185 12.07 -14.98 19.41
C ASN A 185 11.21 -16.22 19.62
N ILE A 186 10.75 -16.84 18.53
CA ILE A 186 9.96 -18.08 18.53
C ILE A 186 10.71 -19.26 17.86
N GLY A 187 12.03 -19.14 17.68
CA GLY A 187 12.90 -20.21 17.22
C GLY A 187 12.86 -20.47 15.71
N VAL A 188 12.38 -19.50 14.91
CA VAL A 188 12.38 -19.59 13.45
C VAL A 188 12.99 -18.30 12.85
N MET A 189 13.05 -18.23 11.52
CA MET A 189 13.51 -17.05 10.78
C MET A 189 12.39 -16.58 9.82
N PRO A 190 12.47 -15.35 9.30
CA PRO A 190 11.55 -14.89 8.26
C PRO A 190 11.50 -15.86 7.08
N GLY A 191 10.30 -16.21 6.60
CA GLY A 191 10.10 -17.22 5.56
C GLY A 191 9.44 -16.73 4.28
N ALA A 192 8.78 -15.56 4.31
CA ALA A 192 8.06 -15.00 3.16
C ALA A 192 8.83 -13.86 2.45
N GLY A 193 10.15 -13.84 2.61
CA GLY A 193 11.05 -12.91 1.92
C GLY A 193 11.66 -11.84 2.84
N GLY A 194 11.40 -11.86 4.15
CA GLY A 194 11.91 -10.88 5.10
C GLY A 194 13.42 -10.72 5.06
N THR A 195 14.18 -11.81 5.09
CA THR A 195 15.65 -11.75 5.00
C THR A 195 16.14 -11.15 3.69
N GLN A 196 15.41 -11.34 2.59
CA GLN A 196 15.82 -10.92 1.25
C GLN A 196 15.39 -9.50 0.92
N ARG A 197 14.11 -9.17 1.17
CA ARG A 197 13.54 -7.86 0.86
C ARG A 197 14.05 -6.79 1.82
N LEU A 198 14.06 -7.08 3.13
CA LEU A 198 14.56 -6.13 4.12
C LEU A 198 16.04 -5.78 3.86
N THR A 199 16.90 -6.80 3.60
CA THR A 199 18.31 -6.56 3.33
C THR A 199 18.52 -5.67 2.10
N ARG A 200 17.70 -5.81 1.06
CA ARG A 200 17.78 -4.97 -0.14
C ARG A 200 17.29 -3.55 0.12
N ALA A 201 16.30 -3.38 0.98
CA ALA A 201 15.76 -2.06 1.31
C ALA A 201 16.68 -1.26 2.26
N VAL A 202 17.12 -1.87 3.37
CA VAL A 202 17.80 -1.14 4.47
C VAL A 202 19.29 -1.43 4.57
N GLY A 203 19.83 -2.28 3.70
CA GLY A 203 21.21 -2.73 3.74
C GLY A 203 21.48 -3.81 4.79
N LYS A 204 22.62 -4.52 4.64
CA LYS A 204 22.98 -5.69 5.43
C LYS A 204 23.03 -5.41 6.94
N ALA A 205 23.65 -4.30 7.35
CA ALA A 205 23.92 -4.03 8.76
C ALA A 205 22.62 -3.91 9.57
N LEU A 206 21.68 -3.08 9.12
CA LEU A 206 20.40 -2.89 9.80
C LEU A 206 19.50 -4.13 9.69
N ALA A 207 19.50 -4.80 8.54
CA ALA A 207 18.74 -6.04 8.38
C ALA A 207 19.21 -7.15 9.34
N MET A 208 20.55 -7.33 9.50
CA MET A 208 21.10 -8.28 10.47
C MET A 208 20.68 -7.96 11.90
N GLU A 209 20.74 -6.71 12.28
CA GLU A 209 20.31 -6.28 13.62
C GLU A 209 18.84 -6.59 13.87
N ILE A 210 17.94 -6.22 12.94
CA ILE A 210 16.50 -6.47 13.06
C ILE A 210 16.20 -7.98 13.13
N VAL A 211 16.76 -8.77 12.21
CA VAL A 211 16.46 -10.21 12.10
C VAL A 211 17.05 -11.02 13.24
N LEU A 212 18.29 -10.71 13.67
CA LEU A 212 18.95 -11.52 14.69
C LEU A 212 18.58 -11.13 16.12
N THR A 213 18.09 -9.91 16.35
CA THR A 213 17.63 -9.46 17.68
C THR A 213 16.12 -9.50 17.83
N GLY A 214 15.37 -9.56 16.72
CA GLY A 214 13.91 -9.44 16.71
C GLY A 214 13.38 -8.06 17.10
N ARG A 215 14.26 -7.02 17.14
CA ARG A 215 13.84 -5.67 17.51
C ARG A 215 12.99 -5.02 16.42
N MET A 216 12.17 -4.10 16.83
CA MET A 216 11.38 -3.24 15.94
C MET A 216 12.14 -1.93 15.63
N ILE A 217 11.80 -1.32 14.51
CA ILE A 217 12.18 0.03 14.13
C ILE A 217 10.94 0.90 13.92
N SER A 218 11.04 2.18 14.27
CA SER A 218 9.97 3.14 14.04
C SER A 218 9.80 3.48 12.56
N ALA A 219 8.64 4.05 12.19
CA ALA A 219 8.38 4.55 10.84
C ALA A 219 9.46 5.53 10.36
N THR A 220 9.92 6.43 11.22
CA THR A 220 10.97 7.41 10.89
C THR A 220 12.32 6.71 10.62
N GLN A 221 12.68 5.70 11.44
CA GLN A 221 13.90 4.92 11.19
C GLN A 221 13.77 4.12 9.87
N ALA A 222 12.62 3.53 9.62
CA ALA A 222 12.33 2.79 8.39
C ALA A 222 12.41 3.68 7.15
N GLN A 223 11.90 4.92 7.23
CA GLN A 223 12.01 5.91 6.16
C GLN A 223 13.47 6.34 5.93
N ALA A 224 14.20 6.67 6.98
CA ALA A 224 15.61 7.05 6.87
C ALA A 224 16.49 5.92 6.29
N ALA A 225 16.09 4.65 6.52
CA ALA A 225 16.78 3.48 5.99
C ALA A 225 16.34 3.09 4.56
N GLY A 226 15.32 3.74 3.97
CA GLY A 226 14.87 3.46 2.61
C GLY A 226 13.76 2.40 2.49
N LEU A 227 13.19 1.91 3.61
CA LEU A 227 12.08 0.96 3.59
C LEU A 227 10.73 1.64 3.34
N VAL A 228 10.51 2.86 3.85
CA VAL A 228 9.25 3.59 3.81
C VAL A 228 9.38 4.83 2.94
N ASN A 229 8.42 5.06 2.03
CA ASN A 229 8.42 6.21 1.13
C ASN A 229 7.97 7.50 1.83
N ARG A 230 6.88 7.43 2.63
CA ARG A 230 6.30 8.60 3.30
C ARG A 230 5.91 8.25 4.73
N VAL A 231 6.18 9.16 5.67
CA VAL A 231 5.68 9.07 7.05
C VAL A 231 4.81 10.29 7.32
N VAL A 232 3.59 10.06 7.78
CA VAL A 232 2.62 11.10 8.07
C VAL A 232 1.90 10.81 9.40
N PRO A 233 1.25 11.79 10.04
CA PRO A 233 0.47 11.54 11.24
C PRO A 233 -0.59 10.46 11.02
N VAL A 234 -0.86 9.64 12.04
CA VAL A 234 -1.78 8.51 11.97
C VAL A 234 -3.16 8.88 11.43
N ALA A 235 -3.63 10.09 11.69
CA ALA A 235 -4.92 10.56 11.20
C ALA A 235 -4.99 10.70 9.65
N PHE A 236 -3.85 10.69 8.96
CA PHE A 236 -3.77 10.99 7.51
C PHE A 236 -3.12 9.87 6.68
N TYR A 237 -2.58 8.80 7.30
CA TYR A 237 -1.80 7.79 6.58
C TYR A 237 -2.58 7.11 5.45
N LEU A 238 -3.86 6.82 5.67
CA LEU A 238 -4.69 6.17 4.68
C LEU A 238 -5.08 7.13 3.55
N GLN A 239 -5.38 8.39 3.89
CA GLN A 239 -5.66 9.43 2.90
C GLN A 239 -4.44 9.68 2.01
N GLU A 240 -3.24 9.75 2.60
CA GLU A 240 -1.98 9.92 1.88
C GLU A 240 -1.69 8.75 0.94
N ALA A 241 -1.95 7.51 1.40
CA ALA A 241 -1.80 6.33 0.55
C ALA A 241 -2.78 6.34 -0.64
N PHE A 242 -4.04 6.73 -0.42
CA PHE A 242 -5.00 6.88 -1.51
C PHE A 242 -4.66 8.02 -2.47
N ALA A 243 -4.12 9.13 -1.97
CA ALA A 243 -3.65 10.22 -2.82
C ALA A 243 -2.50 9.74 -3.73
N LEU A 244 -1.49 9.06 -3.15
CA LEU A 244 -0.39 8.48 -3.92
C LEU A 244 -0.89 7.44 -4.94
N ALA A 245 -1.86 6.60 -4.55
CA ALA A 245 -2.47 5.62 -5.46
C ALA A 245 -3.22 6.30 -6.62
N GLY A 246 -3.90 7.41 -6.35
CA GLY A 246 -4.54 8.25 -7.37
C GLY A 246 -3.54 8.84 -8.36
N ASP A 247 -2.38 9.29 -7.87
CA ASP A 247 -1.30 9.78 -8.72
C ASP A 247 -0.78 8.70 -9.67
N VAL A 248 -0.65 7.46 -9.17
CA VAL A 248 -0.25 6.29 -9.99
C VAL A 248 -1.36 5.91 -10.96
N ALA A 249 -2.60 5.79 -10.49
CA ALA A 249 -3.77 5.42 -11.30
C ALA A 249 -4.05 6.45 -12.41
N GLY A 250 -3.63 7.69 -12.21
CA GLY A 250 -3.69 8.78 -13.20
C GLY A 250 -2.65 8.69 -14.33
N LYS A 251 -1.81 7.64 -14.40
CA LYS A 251 -0.82 7.44 -15.45
C LYS A 251 -1.30 6.39 -16.46
N ALA A 252 -0.62 6.34 -17.64
CA ALA A 252 -0.84 5.30 -18.64
C ALA A 252 -0.60 3.92 -18.00
N PRO A 253 -1.62 3.05 -17.92
CA PRO A 253 -1.53 1.84 -17.07
C PRO A 253 -0.51 0.83 -17.60
N ILE A 254 -0.36 0.67 -18.93
CA ILE A 254 0.65 -0.23 -19.50
C ILE A 254 2.05 0.28 -19.17
N ALA A 255 2.29 1.59 -19.27
CA ALA A 255 3.58 2.18 -18.93
C ALA A 255 3.91 2.02 -17.45
N ALA A 256 2.92 2.22 -16.54
CA ALA A 256 3.10 2.02 -15.12
C ALA A 256 3.47 0.57 -14.76
N ARG A 257 2.78 -0.42 -15.37
CA ARG A 257 3.07 -1.86 -15.18
C ARG A 257 4.48 -2.23 -15.67
N LEU A 258 4.87 -1.82 -16.87
CA LEU A 258 6.20 -2.10 -17.40
C LEU A 258 7.32 -1.38 -16.63
N ALA A 259 7.07 -0.17 -16.15
CA ALA A 259 8.01 0.55 -15.29
C ALA A 259 8.22 -0.18 -13.95
N LYS A 260 7.14 -0.66 -13.30
CA LYS A 260 7.22 -1.50 -12.10
C LYS A 260 8.08 -2.74 -12.35
N GLU A 261 7.80 -3.48 -13.43
CA GLU A 261 8.56 -4.68 -13.78
C GLU A 261 10.06 -4.37 -14.00
N ALA A 262 10.38 -3.26 -14.68
CA ALA A 262 11.77 -2.86 -14.92
C ALA A 262 12.50 -2.50 -13.63
N VAL A 263 11.85 -1.76 -12.71
CA VAL A 263 12.42 -1.45 -11.39
C VAL A 263 12.67 -2.71 -10.57
N LEU A 264 11.69 -3.62 -10.52
CA LEU A 264 11.84 -4.89 -9.79
C LEU A 264 12.93 -5.79 -10.40
N LYS A 265 13.14 -5.71 -11.72
CA LYS A 265 14.19 -6.45 -12.43
C LYS A 265 15.60 -6.12 -11.94
N ALA A 266 15.84 -4.90 -11.46
CA ALA A 266 17.13 -4.48 -10.90
C ALA A 266 17.61 -5.35 -9.73
N HIS A 267 16.67 -5.98 -9.00
CA HIS A 267 16.99 -6.87 -7.87
C HIS A 267 17.32 -8.33 -8.26
N SER A 268 17.17 -8.70 -9.55
CA SER A 268 17.26 -10.09 -10.01
C SER A 268 18.18 -10.31 -11.22
N THR A 269 18.84 -9.26 -11.70
CA THR A 269 19.72 -9.36 -12.87
C THR A 269 20.95 -8.46 -12.74
N THR A 270 21.90 -8.58 -13.67
CA THR A 270 23.03 -7.65 -13.82
C THR A 270 22.54 -6.31 -14.36
N LEU A 271 23.33 -5.24 -14.17
CA LEU A 271 23.03 -3.92 -14.75
C LEU A 271 22.79 -4.00 -16.27
N GLU A 272 23.64 -4.71 -17.00
CA GLU A 272 23.52 -4.88 -18.45
C GLU A 272 22.18 -5.56 -18.83
N GLY A 273 21.84 -6.68 -18.18
CA GLY A 273 20.57 -7.36 -18.42
C GLY A 273 19.36 -6.51 -18.03
N GLY A 274 19.46 -5.70 -16.98
CA GLY A 274 18.44 -4.73 -16.58
C GLY A 274 18.24 -3.63 -17.62
N LEU A 275 19.32 -3.04 -18.13
CA LEU A 275 19.27 -2.00 -19.17
C LEU A 275 18.72 -2.54 -20.50
N GLU A 276 19.03 -3.78 -20.86
CA GLU A 276 18.45 -4.42 -22.03
C GLU A 276 16.94 -4.63 -21.88
N PHE A 277 16.49 -5.13 -20.73
CA PHE A 277 15.07 -5.31 -20.40
C PHE A 277 14.30 -3.99 -20.44
N GLU A 278 14.82 -2.94 -19.78
CA GLU A 278 14.25 -1.60 -19.75
C GLU A 278 14.08 -1.03 -21.17
N ARG A 279 15.14 -1.11 -21.99
CA ARG A 279 15.11 -0.59 -23.36
C ARG A 279 14.07 -1.29 -24.23
N LYS A 280 13.96 -2.62 -24.12
CA LYS A 280 12.93 -3.38 -24.85
C LYS A 280 11.52 -2.95 -24.43
N ASN A 281 11.27 -2.83 -23.14
CA ASN A 281 9.97 -2.35 -22.61
C ASN A 281 9.66 -0.93 -23.07
N PHE A 282 10.67 -0.02 -23.05
CA PHE A 282 10.50 1.34 -23.56
C PHE A 282 10.06 1.36 -25.02
N TYR A 283 10.69 0.57 -25.88
CA TYR A 283 10.31 0.49 -27.30
C TYR A 283 8.92 -0.13 -27.49
N MET A 284 8.55 -1.13 -26.69
CA MET A 284 7.23 -1.75 -26.78
C MET A 284 6.09 -0.73 -26.49
N LEU A 285 6.32 0.26 -25.63
CA LEU A 285 5.34 1.30 -25.34
C LEU A 285 4.96 2.12 -26.57
N PHE A 286 5.82 2.25 -27.58
CA PHE A 286 5.51 2.96 -28.83
C PHE A 286 4.44 2.27 -29.70
N ALA A 287 4.09 1.03 -29.38
CA ALA A 287 2.97 0.32 -29.98
C ALA A 287 1.61 0.69 -29.34
N THR A 288 1.60 1.38 -28.20
CA THR A 288 0.37 1.71 -27.45
C THR A 288 -0.29 3.01 -27.97
N GLU A 289 -1.61 3.09 -27.84
CA GLU A 289 -2.35 4.34 -28.07
C GLU A 289 -1.99 5.40 -27.03
N ASP A 290 -1.83 4.98 -25.77
CA ASP A 290 -1.51 5.85 -24.65
C ASP A 290 -0.17 6.60 -24.83
N GLN A 291 0.84 5.96 -25.46
CA GLN A 291 2.10 6.64 -25.78
C GLN A 291 1.87 7.81 -26.74
N LYS A 292 1.05 7.62 -27.78
CA LYS A 292 0.75 8.67 -28.76
C LYS A 292 -0.07 9.79 -28.12
N GLU A 293 -1.08 9.43 -27.35
CA GLU A 293 -1.90 10.37 -26.58
C GLU A 293 -1.05 11.19 -25.60
N GLY A 294 -0.18 10.54 -24.85
CA GLY A 294 0.67 11.22 -23.87
C GLY A 294 1.61 12.24 -24.49
N MET A 295 2.24 11.90 -25.63
CA MET A 295 3.14 12.82 -26.35
C MET A 295 2.37 13.97 -27.00
N ALA A 296 1.20 13.69 -27.60
CA ALA A 296 0.36 14.74 -28.18
C ALA A 296 -0.15 15.71 -27.10
N ALA A 297 -0.69 15.18 -26.00
CA ALA A 297 -1.17 15.98 -24.87
C ALA A 297 -0.06 16.87 -24.29
N PHE A 298 1.18 16.35 -24.19
CA PHE A 298 2.32 17.11 -23.70
C PHE A 298 2.67 18.28 -24.62
N VAL A 299 2.72 18.06 -25.94
CA VAL A 299 2.99 19.10 -26.94
C VAL A 299 1.88 20.16 -26.96
N GLU A 300 0.62 19.73 -26.85
CA GLU A 300 -0.57 20.58 -26.86
C GLU A 300 -0.86 21.23 -25.48
N LYS A 301 -0.09 20.91 -24.43
CA LYS A 301 -0.23 21.42 -23.07
C LYS A 301 -1.61 21.16 -22.44
N ARG A 302 -2.20 20.02 -22.73
CA ARG A 302 -3.46 19.53 -22.16
C ARG A 302 -3.24 18.30 -21.29
N LYS A 303 -4.26 17.92 -20.52
CA LYS A 303 -4.24 16.64 -19.78
C LYS A 303 -4.44 15.47 -20.77
N PRO A 304 -3.68 14.37 -20.61
CA PRO A 304 -3.89 13.16 -21.41
C PRO A 304 -5.11 12.36 -20.93
N GLU A 305 -5.70 11.62 -21.87
CA GLU A 305 -6.81 10.68 -21.60
C GLU A 305 -6.34 9.25 -21.84
N TRP A 306 -6.02 8.54 -20.77
CA TRP A 306 -5.45 7.20 -20.84
C TRP A 306 -6.52 6.14 -21.09
N LYS A 307 -6.34 5.32 -22.14
CA LYS A 307 -7.25 4.23 -22.53
C LYS A 307 -6.78 2.85 -22.07
N GLY A 308 -5.49 2.69 -21.73
CA GLY A 308 -4.89 1.40 -21.36
C GLY A 308 -4.65 0.49 -22.56
N LYS A 309 -4.43 1.05 -23.72
CA LYS A 309 -4.26 0.30 -24.99
C LYS A 309 -3.03 0.74 -25.76
#